data_bfd6ba4b256713c7c52d458feb215452
#
_entry.id   bfd6ba4b256713c7c52d458feb215452
#
_cell.length_a   1.000
_cell.length_b   1.000
_cell.length_c   1.000
_cell.angle_alpha   90.00
_cell.angle_beta   90.00
_cell.angle_gamma   90.00
#
_symmetry.space_group_name_H-M   'P 1'
#
loop_
_entity.id
_entity.type
_entity.pdbx_description
1 polymer ?
#
loop_
_entity_poly.entity_id
_entity_poly.type
_entity_poly.pdbx_seq_one_letter_code
_entity_poly.pdbx_strand_id
1 'polypeptide(L)'
;MYYDKIISCIVSATENVIPHRKICGNEHNVTGWADYVEEKHDIARQAFLQWCHDGKPRLGPGYLHMYRSRAAFKQALRFCKRNKERLQADALALSYNNVDAKKFWKGVTTAANRKATANVNKISGAVGEQNICNMWCNHFRQLYNSVHTDSDKCAFYDTAANIDKQSPVRVTVADVRDAIAALKNTKAPGPNGVHTEAFKYAGFRLWTHLSLFYTFCLCHSYVPDNFMSINIVPLVKNKCGDLTDVNNYRAIALCNIDTKVLEKIVLAEVTTYHACDDHQFGFKKNHSTTLCTAAVKQTIDYYARRGSHVFVCFIDYSKAFDKVNYWKIFGQLLDDSVNSYIVLLLAYWYSHQQASVIWMNTRSSAFTVGNGTKQGGILSPYLFSRYIRLLLYKISVSKIGCHIGGMAANVFAYADDVVLLAPSWHGMQDLIAILTGCCKCLDLECNVRKTKCMVVNPISVDKTVRRTFPCFSINGQMIEFVTEFKYLGHILSAKMQDDCDITREIRNMYARTNMLVQRFRKCSLKVKLAIFKAYFMCFYGISLWWSFNVSTMLKFKYCYNKCVKKFFGYKKYDSATAVFMELKLPTANTVLHNHRSLFKACWKNHSNSIVSLIRDVYRPTPLS
;
A
#
# COMPACT_ATOMS: atom_id res chain seq x y z
N MET A 1 -31.07 -17.04 -1.15
CA MET A 1 -32.43 -16.43 -1.13
C MET A 1 -32.52 -15.13 -0.31
N TYR A 2 -32.32 -15.09 1.04
CA TYR A 2 -32.43 -13.83 1.81
C TYR A 2 -31.32 -12.82 1.46
N TYR A 3 -30.07 -13.27 1.43
CA TYR A 3 -28.91 -12.46 1.02
C TYR A 3 -29.08 -11.88 -0.40
N ASP A 4 -29.44 -12.72 -1.37
CA ASP A 4 -29.60 -12.28 -2.77
C ASP A 4 -30.72 -11.24 -2.90
N LYS A 5 -31.77 -11.36 -2.06
CA LYS A 5 -32.84 -10.36 -2.00
C LYS A 5 -32.35 -9.01 -1.46
N ILE A 6 -31.49 -9.02 -0.41
CA ILE A 6 -30.87 -7.78 0.09
C ILE A 6 -30.06 -7.11 -1.03
N ILE A 7 -29.19 -7.87 -1.69
CA ILE A 7 -28.31 -7.33 -2.75
C ILE A 7 -29.13 -6.83 -3.94
N SER A 8 -30.15 -7.57 -4.39
CA SER A 8 -31.01 -7.15 -5.50
C SER A 8 -31.76 -5.85 -5.19
N CYS A 9 -32.23 -5.67 -3.94
CA CYS A 9 -32.86 -4.42 -3.52
C CYS A 9 -31.87 -3.23 -3.57
N ILE A 10 -30.62 -3.45 -3.13
CA ILE A 10 -29.58 -2.40 -3.19
C ILE A 10 -29.28 -2.04 -4.65
N VAL A 11 -29.08 -3.04 -5.51
CA VAL A 11 -28.79 -2.83 -6.93
C VAL A 11 -29.94 -2.05 -7.59
N SER A 12 -31.18 -2.52 -7.45
CA SER A 12 -32.36 -1.86 -8.00
C SER A 12 -32.51 -0.42 -7.49
N ALA A 13 -32.31 -0.18 -6.19
CA ALA A 13 -32.37 1.18 -5.63
C ALA A 13 -31.27 2.08 -6.20
N THR A 14 -30.06 1.55 -6.38
CA THR A 14 -28.93 2.33 -6.95
C THR A 14 -29.13 2.64 -8.43
N GLU A 15 -29.66 1.70 -9.21
CA GLU A 15 -29.99 1.90 -10.64
C GLU A 15 -31.07 2.96 -10.84
N ASN A 16 -32.07 3.00 -9.95
CA ASN A 16 -33.17 3.97 -10.05
C ASN A 16 -32.79 5.39 -9.57
N VAL A 17 -31.87 5.52 -8.62
CA VAL A 17 -31.55 6.81 -7.96
C VAL A 17 -30.26 7.43 -8.49
N ILE A 18 -29.28 6.64 -8.87
CA ILE A 18 -28.01 7.15 -9.35
C ILE A 18 -28.09 7.38 -10.86
N PRO A 19 -27.95 8.61 -11.34
CA PRO A 19 -27.98 8.87 -12.78
C PRO A 19 -26.82 8.15 -13.45
N HIS A 20 -27.15 7.20 -14.32
CA HIS A 20 -26.15 6.53 -15.17
C HIS A 20 -25.60 7.55 -16.16
N ARG A 21 -24.35 7.96 -15.96
CA ARG A 21 -23.64 8.70 -16.99
C ARG A 21 -23.38 7.73 -18.15
N LYS A 22 -24.14 7.84 -19.24
CA LYS A 22 -23.78 7.17 -20.49
C LYS A 22 -22.35 7.59 -20.80
N ILE A 23 -21.43 6.64 -20.80
CA ILE A 23 -20.08 6.83 -21.34
C ILE A 23 -20.32 6.95 -22.86
N CYS A 24 -20.66 8.17 -23.31
CA CYS A 24 -20.57 8.47 -24.73
C CYS A 24 -19.11 8.29 -25.09
N GLY A 25 -18.83 7.33 -25.94
CA GLY A 25 -17.50 7.06 -26.45
C GLY A 25 -16.90 8.37 -26.96
N ASN A 26 -15.65 8.65 -26.54
CA ASN A 26 -14.91 9.87 -26.80
C ASN A 26 -15.42 11.12 -26.03
N GLU A 27 -15.26 11.16 -24.71
CA GLU A 27 -15.05 12.45 -24.04
C GLU A 27 -13.84 13.09 -24.77
N HIS A 28 -14.10 14.20 -25.44
CA HIS A 28 -13.04 14.94 -26.15
C HIS A 28 -11.99 15.37 -25.14
N ASN A 29 -10.88 14.66 -25.08
CA ASN A 29 -9.75 14.86 -24.14
C ASN A 29 -8.97 16.16 -24.44
N VAL A 30 -9.67 17.18 -24.96
CA VAL A 30 -9.11 18.49 -25.28
C VAL A 30 -9.36 19.43 -24.10
N THR A 31 -8.27 19.81 -23.42
CA THR A 31 -8.34 20.80 -22.33
C THR A 31 -8.93 22.12 -22.85
N GLY A 32 -9.94 22.65 -22.16
CA GLY A 32 -10.67 23.84 -22.59
C GLY A 32 -11.76 23.58 -23.64
N TRP A 33 -12.21 22.34 -23.80
CA TRP A 33 -13.29 22.00 -24.73
C TRP A 33 -14.57 22.77 -24.42
N ALA A 34 -15.08 22.71 -23.20
CA ALA A 34 -16.31 23.38 -22.81
C ALA A 34 -16.27 24.91 -22.99
N ASP A 35 -15.08 25.51 -22.70
CA ASP A 35 -14.96 26.97 -22.72
C ASP A 35 -14.72 27.58 -24.13
N TYR A 36 -14.08 26.80 -25.03
CA TYR A 36 -13.58 27.35 -26.30
C TYR A 36 -14.02 26.60 -27.54
N VAL A 37 -14.45 25.35 -27.44
CA VAL A 37 -14.64 24.47 -28.60
C VAL A 37 -16.07 23.98 -28.75
N GLU A 38 -16.78 23.69 -27.68
CA GLU A 38 -18.08 23.01 -27.67
C GLU A 38 -19.13 23.74 -28.53
N GLU A 39 -19.34 25.03 -28.28
CA GLU A 39 -20.28 25.85 -29.05
C GLU A 39 -19.93 25.86 -30.55
N LYS A 40 -18.63 26.03 -30.88
CA LYS A 40 -18.20 26.06 -32.29
C LYS A 40 -18.29 24.69 -32.95
N HIS A 41 -18.13 23.61 -32.17
CA HIS A 41 -18.33 22.23 -32.64
C HIS A 41 -19.82 22.02 -33.01
N ASP A 42 -20.73 22.45 -32.15
CA ASP A 42 -22.14 22.22 -32.34
C ASP A 42 -22.67 23.02 -33.54
N ILE A 43 -22.25 24.29 -33.67
CA ILE A 43 -22.55 25.11 -34.87
C ILE A 43 -22.00 24.43 -36.14
N ALA A 44 -20.76 23.97 -36.11
CA ALA A 44 -20.17 23.30 -37.27
C ALA A 44 -20.85 21.97 -37.62
N ARG A 45 -21.34 21.25 -36.61
CA ARG A 45 -22.10 20.00 -36.79
C ARG A 45 -23.46 20.25 -37.38
N GLN A 46 -24.19 21.25 -36.88
CA GLN A 46 -25.50 21.66 -37.42
C GLN A 46 -25.39 22.14 -38.87
N ALA A 47 -24.42 23.01 -39.16
CA ALA A 47 -24.14 23.49 -40.50
C ALA A 47 -23.77 22.36 -41.48
N PHE A 48 -23.04 21.36 -41.00
CA PHE A 48 -22.71 20.17 -41.82
C PHE A 48 -23.93 19.31 -42.09
N LEU A 49 -24.77 19.07 -41.09
CA LEU A 49 -26.00 18.27 -41.26
C LEU A 49 -26.97 18.95 -42.23
N GLN A 50 -27.16 20.30 -42.12
CA GLN A 50 -27.97 21.08 -43.03
C GLN A 50 -27.44 21.01 -44.46
N TRP A 51 -26.11 21.18 -44.64
CA TRP A 51 -25.46 21.06 -45.95
C TRP A 51 -25.64 19.67 -46.57
N CYS A 52 -25.63 18.60 -45.75
CA CYS A 52 -25.92 17.26 -46.22
C CYS A 52 -27.39 17.08 -46.66
N HIS A 53 -28.33 17.64 -45.88
CA HIS A 53 -29.75 17.62 -46.18
C HIS A 53 -30.06 18.35 -47.49
N ASP A 54 -29.39 19.47 -47.75
CA ASP A 54 -29.55 20.29 -48.97
C ASP A 54 -28.85 19.65 -50.20
N GLY A 55 -28.44 18.39 -50.14
CA GLY A 55 -27.85 17.67 -51.28
C GLY A 55 -26.36 17.96 -51.55
N LYS A 56 -25.65 18.52 -50.58
CA LYS A 56 -24.19 18.80 -50.63
C LYS A 56 -23.77 19.72 -51.78
N PRO A 57 -24.41 20.90 -51.96
CA PRO A 57 -24.04 21.82 -53.00
C PRO A 57 -22.57 22.25 -52.87
N ARG A 58 -21.85 22.38 -54.00
CA ARG A 58 -20.44 22.81 -54.01
C ARG A 58 -20.26 24.34 -53.98
N LEU A 59 -21.32 25.10 -54.16
CA LEU A 59 -21.36 26.56 -54.17
C LEU A 59 -22.66 27.04 -53.47
N GLY A 60 -22.65 28.30 -53.04
CA GLY A 60 -23.84 28.93 -52.43
C GLY A 60 -23.71 29.16 -50.92
N PRO A 61 -24.72 29.82 -50.30
CA PRO A 61 -24.68 30.27 -48.90
C PRO A 61 -24.52 29.11 -47.90
N GLY A 62 -25.20 27.98 -48.13
CA GLY A 62 -25.12 26.80 -47.28
C GLY A 62 -23.72 26.16 -47.24
N TYR A 63 -23.09 26.06 -48.41
CA TYR A 63 -21.70 25.61 -48.49
C TYR A 63 -20.71 26.53 -47.78
N LEU A 64 -20.85 27.84 -47.97
CA LEU A 64 -20.01 28.84 -47.33
C LEU A 64 -20.19 28.84 -45.81
N HIS A 65 -21.43 28.68 -45.34
CA HIS A 65 -21.70 28.56 -43.89
C HIS A 65 -21.05 27.32 -43.28
N MET A 66 -21.23 26.15 -43.88
CA MET A 66 -20.57 24.90 -43.45
C MET A 66 -19.03 25.04 -43.46
N TYR A 67 -18.46 25.62 -44.49
CA TYR A 67 -17.01 25.79 -44.61
C TYR A 67 -16.47 26.75 -43.54
N ARG A 68 -17.11 27.90 -43.29
CA ARG A 68 -16.72 28.91 -42.29
C ARG A 68 -16.83 28.35 -40.88
N SER A 69 -17.94 27.70 -40.54
CA SER A 69 -18.18 27.11 -39.21
C SER A 69 -17.17 26.01 -38.90
N ARG A 70 -16.84 25.15 -39.90
CA ARG A 70 -15.81 24.13 -39.78
C ARG A 70 -14.41 24.72 -39.62
N ALA A 71 -14.09 25.82 -40.29
CA ALA A 71 -12.82 26.52 -40.12
C ALA A 71 -12.71 27.13 -38.71
N ALA A 72 -13.76 27.76 -38.18
CA ALA A 72 -13.81 28.28 -36.82
C ALA A 72 -13.61 27.18 -35.74
N PHE A 73 -14.29 26.05 -35.91
CA PHE A 73 -14.09 24.86 -35.04
C PHE A 73 -12.63 24.37 -35.07
N LYS A 74 -12.04 24.20 -36.27
CA LYS A 74 -10.63 23.80 -36.40
C LYS A 74 -9.66 24.80 -35.76
N GLN A 75 -9.95 26.10 -35.86
CA GLN A 75 -9.15 27.15 -35.23
C GLN A 75 -9.21 27.08 -33.72
N ALA A 76 -10.38 26.87 -33.13
CA ALA A 76 -10.57 26.68 -31.69
C ALA A 76 -9.83 25.44 -31.16
N LEU A 77 -9.88 24.32 -31.89
CA LEU A 77 -9.11 23.13 -31.56
C LEU A 77 -7.61 23.38 -31.56
N ARG A 78 -7.11 24.10 -32.59
CA ARG A 78 -5.67 24.47 -32.68
C ARG A 78 -5.26 25.38 -31.51
N PHE A 79 -6.12 26.34 -31.15
CA PHE A 79 -5.90 27.22 -29.99
C PHE A 79 -5.77 26.41 -28.70
N CYS A 80 -6.71 25.51 -28.41
CA CYS A 80 -6.68 24.66 -27.22
C CYS A 80 -5.43 23.76 -27.19
N LYS A 81 -5.05 23.16 -28.32
CA LYS A 81 -3.84 22.33 -28.42
C LYS A 81 -2.56 23.13 -28.16
N ARG A 82 -2.43 24.34 -28.73
CA ARG A 82 -1.26 25.22 -28.54
C ARG A 82 -1.16 25.76 -27.10
N ASN A 83 -2.29 26.06 -26.46
CA ASN A 83 -2.36 26.63 -25.12
C ASN A 83 -2.65 25.61 -24.00
N LYS A 84 -2.55 24.31 -24.28
CA LYS A 84 -2.93 23.22 -23.38
C LYS A 84 -2.42 23.39 -21.94
N GLU A 85 -1.12 23.72 -21.78
CA GLU A 85 -0.53 23.87 -20.44
C GLU A 85 -1.06 25.08 -19.68
N ARG A 86 -1.35 26.18 -20.39
CA ARG A 86 -1.95 27.38 -19.80
C ARG A 86 -3.37 27.11 -19.36
N LEU A 87 -4.19 26.54 -20.23
CA LEU A 87 -5.58 26.19 -19.91
C LEU A 87 -5.69 25.19 -18.74
N GLN A 88 -4.78 24.24 -18.64
CA GLN A 88 -4.70 23.34 -17.48
C GLN A 88 -4.35 24.09 -16.19
N ALA A 89 -3.42 25.05 -16.26
CA ALA A 89 -3.05 25.87 -15.11
C ALA A 89 -4.22 26.77 -14.65
N ASP A 90 -4.95 27.34 -15.60
CA ASP A 90 -6.11 28.20 -15.32
C ASP A 90 -7.26 27.36 -14.68
N ALA A 91 -7.53 26.16 -15.19
CA ALA A 91 -8.51 25.23 -14.61
C ALA A 91 -8.15 24.80 -13.18
N LEU A 92 -6.86 24.58 -12.91
CA LEU A 92 -6.38 24.28 -11.55
C LEU A 92 -6.53 25.50 -10.63
N ALA A 93 -6.26 26.71 -11.12
CA ALA A 93 -6.42 27.93 -10.34
C ALA A 93 -7.90 28.19 -9.98
N LEU A 94 -8.81 27.99 -10.93
CA LEU A 94 -10.26 28.09 -10.70
C LEU A 94 -10.75 27.09 -9.65
N SER A 95 -10.40 25.81 -9.79
CA SER A 95 -10.82 24.78 -8.82
C SER A 95 -10.20 25.01 -7.44
N TYR A 96 -8.99 25.54 -7.35
CA TYR A 96 -8.36 25.90 -6.07
C TYR A 96 -9.06 27.10 -5.41
N ASN A 97 -9.37 28.15 -6.17
CA ASN A 97 -10.04 29.34 -5.66
C ASN A 97 -11.50 29.07 -5.24
N ASN A 98 -12.19 28.17 -5.94
CA ASN A 98 -13.56 27.75 -5.62
C ASN A 98 -13.63 26.72 -4.47
N VAL A 99 -12.50 26.43 -3.81
CA VAL A 99 -12.37 25.47 -2.69
C VAL A 99 -12.86 24.05 -3.06
N ASP A 100 -12.93 23.71 -4.35
CA ASP A 100 -13.25 22.36 -4.82
C ASP A 100 -12.00 21.46 -4.76
N ALA A 101 -11.70 20.98 -3.55
CA ALA A 101 -10.54 20.15 -3.30
C ALA A 101 -10.54 18.86 -4.16
N LYS A 102 -11.72 18.25 -4.40
CA LYS A 102 -11.83 17.01 -5.17
C LYS A 102 -11.47 17.23 -6.64
N LYS A 103 -12.02 18.28 -7.27
CA LYS A 103 -11.73 18.64 -8.67
C LYS A 103 -10.27 19.09 -8.82
N PHE A 104 -9.76 19.90 -7.89
CA PHE A 104 -8.38 20.34 -7.88
C PHE A 104 -7.39 19.16 -7.85
N TRP A 105 -7.50 18.26 -6.86
CA TRP A 105 -6.58 17.12 -6.74
C TRP A 105 -6.73 16.10 -7.86
N LYS A 106 -7.93 15.89 -8.40
CA LYS A 106 -8.15 15.08 -9.61
C LYS A 106 -7.40 15.68 -10.80
N GLY A 107 -7.50 16.99 -11.02
CA GLY A 107 -6.76 17.69 -12.07
C GLY A 107 -5.23 17.60 -11.90
N VAL A 108 -4.73 17.79 -10.67
CA VAL A 108 -3.31 17.64 -10.34
C VAL A 108 -2.82 16.21 -10.63
N THR A 109 -3.55 15.20 -10.19
CA THR A 109 -3.21 13.78 -10.41
C THR A 109 -3.19 13.44 -11.90
N THR A 110 -4.18 13.90 -12.66
CA THR A 110 -4.24 13.72 -14.12
C THR A 110 -3.05 14.39 -14.81
N ALA A 111 -2.69 15.62 -14.41
CA ALA A 111 -1.51 16.31 -14.93
C ALA A 111 -0.20 15.62 -14.50
N ALA A 112 -0.12 15.05 -13.31
CA ALA A 112 1.04 14.34 -12.79
C ALA A 112 1.25 12.97 -13.47
N ASN A 113 0.20 12.22 -13.76
CA ASN A 113 0.23 10.84 -14.26
C ASN A 113 0.22 10.72 -15.80
N ARG A 114 0.94 11.55 -16.51
CA ARG A 114 0.98 11.54 -17.99
C ARG A 114 1.67 10.34 -18.65
N LYS A 115 1.91 9.26 -17.97
CA LYS A 115 2.27 8.01 -18.68
C LYS A 115 0.97 7.30 -19.03
N ALA A 116 0.69 7.19 -20.33
CA ALA A 116 -0.20 6.15 -20.84
C ALA A 116 0.21 4.84 -20.15
N THR A 117 -0.74 4.15 -19.53
CA THR A 117 -0.58 2.74 -19.23
C THR A 117 -0.21 2.09 -20.56
N ALA A 118 1.03 1.66 -20.70
CA ALA A 118 1.39 0.85 -21.85
C ALA A 118 0.40 -0.31 -21.84
N ASN A 119 -0.42 -0.44 -22.90
CA ASN A 119 -1.26 -1.62 -23.05
C ASN A 119 -0.30 -2.80 -23.15
N VAL A 120 -0.23 -3.59 -22.11
CA VAL A 120 0.60 -4.79 -22.06
C VAL A 120 -0.13 -5.86 -22.85
N ASN A 121 0.23 -6.03 -24.13
CA ASN A 121 -0.41 -6.98 -25.02
C ASN A 121 0.20 -8.39 -24.95
N LYS A 122 1.29 -8.57 -24.15
CA LYS A 122 1.97 -9.86 -23.97
C LYS A 122 2.49 -10.00 -22.54
N ILE A 123 2.14 -11.12 -21.88
CA ILE A 123 2.66 -11.49 -20.55
C ILE A 123 3.00 -12.98 -20.58
N SER A 124 4.21 -13.34 -20.15
CA SER A 124 4.66 -14.74 -20.05
C SER A 124 4.31 -15.60 -21.29
N GLY A 125 4.46 -15.04 -22.49
CA GLY A 125 4.14 -15.73 -23.75
C GLY A 125 2.69 -15.63 -24.21
N ALA A 126 1.72 -15.33 -23.32
CA ALA A 126 0.32 -15.14 -23.68
C ALA A 126 0.12 -13.79 -24.39
N VAL A 127 -0.63 -13.79 -25.50
CA VAL A 127 -0.92 -12.62 -26.33
C VAL A 127 -2.43 -12.43 -26.43
N GLY A 128 -2.89 -11.18 -26.28
CA GLY A 128 -4.31 -10.81 -26.34
C GLY A 128 -5.02 -10.93 -24.98
N GLU A 129 -6.08 -10.15 -24.78
CA GLU A 129 -6.74 -9.97 -23.47
C GLU A 129 -7.26 -11.29 -22.88
N GLN A 130 -7.93 -12.13 -23.69
CA GLN A 130 -8.49 -13.40 -23.23
C GLN A 130 -7.41 -14.41 -22.84
N ASN A 131 -6.35 -14.54 -23.66
CA ASN A 131 -5.25 -15.48 -23.39
C ASN A 131 -4.46 -15.05 -22.13
N ILE A 132 -4.21 -13.75 -21.95
CA ILE A 132 -3.58 -13.20 -20.76
C ILE A 132 -4.46 -13.43 -19.52
N CYS A 133 -5.78 -13.23 -19.63
CA CYS A 133 -6.72 -13.50 -18.55
C CYS A 133 -6.72 -14.97 -18.14
N ASN A 134 -6.72 -15.89 -19.10
CA ASN A 134 -6.65 -17.34 -18.86
C ASN A 134 -5.30 -17.76 -18.25
N MET A 135 -4.20 -17.17 -18.72
CA MET A 135 -2.87 -17.38 -18.14
C MET A 135 -2.85 -16.95 -16.66
N TRP A 136 -3.40 -15.78 -16.33
CA TRP A 136 -3.51 -15.32 -14.95
C TRP A 136 -4.39 -16.24 -14.10
N CYS A 137 -5.51 -16.72 -14.64
CA CYS A 137 -6.39 -17.67 -13.97
C CYS A 137 -5.62 -18.94 -13.56
N ASN A 138 -4.87 -19.53 -14.49
CA ASN A 138 -4.07 -20.72 -14.22
C ASN A 138 -2.95 -20.44 -13.22
N HIS A 139 -2.25 -19.31 -13.35
CA HIS A 139 -1.20 -18.91 -12.43
C HIS A 139 -1.72 -18.75 -10.99
N PHE A 140 -2.84 -18.04 -10.80
CA PHE A 140 -3.40 -17.85 -9.44
C PHE A 140 -4.08 -19.10 -8.91
N ARG A 141 -4.71 -19.93 -9.75
CA ARG A 141 -5.24 -21.24 -9.34
C ARG A 141 -4.14 -22.12 -8.74
N GLN A 142 -2.97 -22.19 -9.40
CA GLN A 142 -1.82 -22.94 -8.88
C GLN A 142 -1.27 -22.33 -7.60
N LEU A 143 -1.14 -21.00 -7.54
CA LEU A 143 -0.60 -20.29 -6.37
C LEU A 143 -1.48 -20.47 -5.12
N TYR A 144 -2.79 -20.31 -5.27
CA TYR A 144 -3.75 -20.39 -4.17
C TYR A 144 -4.21 -21.83 -3.85
N ASN A 145 -3.60 -22.83 -4.43
CA ASN A 145 -3.76 -24.24 -4.09
C ASN A 145 -2.39 -24.95 -4.03
N SER A 146 -1.35 -24.21 -3.60
CA SER A 146 0.03 -24.70 -3.55
C SER A 146 0.44 -25.32 -2.22
N VAL A 147 -0.42 -25.21 -1.19
CA VAL A 147 -0.14 -25.71 0.17
C VAL A 147 -1.02 -26.94 0.42
N HIS A 148 -0.41 -28.02 0.91
CA HIS A 148 -1.13 -29.22 1.34
C HIS A 148 -1.75 -28.97 2.72
N THR A 149 -3.07 -29.07 2.82
CA THR A 149 -3.81 -28.63 4.03
C THR A 149 -4.66 -29.72 4.67
N ASP A 150 -4.72 -30.93 4.10
CA ASP A 150 -5.68 -31.96 4.56
C ASP A 150 -5.45 -32.42 5.99
N SER A 151 -4.20 -32.65 6.40
CA SER A 151 -3.87 -33.03 7.78
C SER A 151 -4.18 -31.92 8.78
N ASP A 152 -3.84 -30.67 8.43
CA ASP A 152 -4.12 -29.49 9.28
C ASP A 152 -5.63 -29.25 9.40
N LYS A 153 -6.38 -29.53 8.34
CA LYS A 153 -7.84 -29.46 8.31
C LYS A 153 -8.47 -30.47 9.27
N CYS A 154 -8.04 -31.72 9.23
CA CYS A 154 -8.52 -32.76 10.16
C CYS A 154 -8.19 -32.37 11.60
N ALA A 155 -6.95 -32.00 11.91
CA ALA A 155 -6.54 -31.57 13.24
C ALA A 155 -7.36 -30.37 13.75
N PHE A 156 -7.68 -29.41 12.88
CA PHE A 156 -8.51 -28.27 13.23
C PHE A 156 -9.92 -28.71 13.64
N TYR A 157 -10.58 -29.58 12.86
CA TYR A 157 -11.94 -30.03 13.19
C TYR A 157 -11.98 -30.92 14.44
N ASP A 158 -10.95 -31.75 14.67
CA ASP A 158 -10.80 -32.52 15.89
C ASP A 158 -10.70 -31.62 17.13
N THR A 159 -9.89 -30.54 17.03
CA THR A 159 -9.78 -29.52 18.08
C THR A 159 -11.12 -28.82 18.30
N ALA A 160 -11.75 -28.34 17.21
CA ALA A 160 -13.00 -27.59 17.27
C ALA A 160 -14.16 -28.42 17.86
N ALA A 161 -14.19 -29.74 17.65
CA ALA A 161 -15.21 -30.64 18.21
C ALA A 161 -15.09 -30.79 19.72
N ASN A 162 -13.91 -30.59 20.30
CA ASN A 162 -13.64 -30.76 21.74
C ASN A 162 -13.73 -29.44 22.54
N ILE A 163 -14.05 -28.31 21.88
CA ILE A 163 -14.18 -27.02 22.58
C ILE A 163 -15.57 -26.90 23.20
N ASP A 164 -15.62 -26.40 24.43
CA ASP A 164 -16.85 -26.07 25.11
C ASP A 164 -17.73 -25.12 24.31
N LYS A 165 -19.05 -25.40 24.27
CA LYS A 165 -20.02 -24.59 23.55
C LYS A 165 -20.07 -23.17 24.12
N GLN A 166 -19.57 -22.23 23.39
CA GLN A 166 -19.68 -20.80 23.69
C GLN A 166 -21.03 -20.23 23.20
N SER A 167 -21.39 -19.05 23.68
CA SER A 167 -22.56 -18.35 23.15
C SER A 167 -22.26 -17.76 21.79
N PRO A 168 -23.16 -17.85 20.81
CA PRO A 168 -22.97 -17.27 19.50
C PRO A 168 -22.89 -15.73 19.58
N VAL A 169 -22.01 -15.15 18.79
CA VAL A 169 -21.84 -13.69 18.72
C VAL A 169 -23.03 -13.05 18.03
N ARG A 170 -23.63 -12.07 18.69
CA ARG A 170 -24.76 -11.30 18.16
C ARG A 170 -24.26 -9.98 17.57
N VAL A 171 -24.56 -9.72 16.29
CA VAL A 171 -24.21 -8.46 15.62
C VAL A 171 -25.34 -7.45 15.82
N THR A 172 -25.03 -6.30 16.37
CA THR A 172 -26.00 -5.21 16.56
C THR A 172 -26.06 -4.29 15.33
N VAL A 173 -27.14 -3.50 15.24
CA VAL A 173 -27.29 -2.47 14.19
C VAL A 173 -26.20 -1.40 14.32
N ALA A 174 -25.73 -1.12 15.53
CA ALA A 174 -24.63 -0.19 15.80
C ALA A 174 -23.31 -0.71 15.21
N ASP A 175 -22.99 -1.99 15.38
CA ASP A 175 -21.79 -2.60 14.81
C ASP A 175 -21.76 -2.49 13.28
N VAL A 176 -22.90 -2.74 12.63
CA VAL A 176 -23.05 -2.61 11.18
C VAL A 176 -22.87 -1.16 10.74
N ARG A 177 -23.53 -0.19 11.42
CA ARG A 177 -23.41 1.24 11.14
C ARG A 177 -21.95 1.69 11.24
N ASP A 178 -21.26 1.35 12.31
CA ASP A 178 -19.90 1.80 12.59
C ASP A 178 -18.89 1.14 11.64
N ALA A 179 -19.12 -0.14 11.30
CA ALA A 179 -18.33 -0.83 10.29
C ALA A 179 -18.47 -0.16 8.90
N ILE A 180 -19.70 0.16 8.47
CA ILE A 180 -19.97 0.85 7.20
C ILE A 180 -19.38 2.27 7.20
N ALA A 181 -19.56 3.03 8.28
CA ALA A 181 -19.05 4.40 8.40
C ALA A 181 -17.52 4.46 8.23
N ALA A 182 -16.81 3.47 8.75
CA ALA A 182 -15.36 3.38 8.66
C ALA A 182 -14.83 2.95 7.29
N LEU A 183 -15.66 2.49 6.35
CA LEU A 183 -15.22 2.17 4.98
C LEU A 183 -14.92 3.45 4.19
N LYS A 184 -13.94 3.37 3.29
CA LYS A 184 -13.55 4.50 2.43
C LYS A 184 -14.42 4.56 1.18
N ASN A 185 -14.89 5.75 0.82
CA ASN A 185 -15.62 6.02 -0.42
C ASN A 185 -14.73 5.88 -1.67
N THR A 186 -15.36 5.80 -2.85
CA THR A 186 -14.69 5.78 -4.17
C THR A 186 -13.70 4.62 -4.35
N LYS A 187 -13.97 3.48 -3.72
CA LYS A 187 -13.23 2.24 -3.94
C LYS A 187 -13.91 1.38 -4.97
N ALA A 188 -13.10 0.56 -5.69
CA ALA A 188 -13.63 -0.39 -6.64
C ALA A 188 -14.58 -1.39 -5.94
N PRO A 189 -15.74 -1.70 -6.55
CA PRO A 189 -16.68 -2.68 -6.02
C PRO A 189 -16.15 -4.10 -6.19
N GLY A 190 -16.78 -5.03 -5.48
CA GLY A 190 -16.56 -6.47 -5.67
C GLY A 190 -17.35 -7.06 -6.85
N PRO A 191 -17.48 -8.41 -6.92
CA PRO A 191 -18.22 -9.10 -7.96
C PRO A 191 -19.68 -8.66 -8.15
N ASN A 192 -20.38 -8.26 -7.08
CA ASN A 192 -21.76 -7.80 -7.12
C ASN A 192 -21.94 -6.36 -7.66
N GLY A 193 -20.85 -5.64 -7.97
CA GLY A 193 -20.89 -4.30 -8.53
C GLY A 193 -21.33 -3.19 -7.56
N VAL A 194 -21.70 -3.49 -6.32
CA VAL A 194 -22.22 -2.52 -5.36
C VAL A 194 -21.09 -1.69 -4.75
N HIS A 195 -21.22 -0.37 -4.78
CA HIS A 195 -20.26 0.57 -4.23
C HIS A 195 -20.50 0.86 -2.74
N THR A 196 -19.45 1.29 -2.03
CA THR A 196 -19.50 1.61 -0.59
C THR A 196 -20.55 2.69 -0.28
N GLU A 197 -20.73 3.63 -1.18
CA GLU A 197 -21.68 4.73 -1.05
C GLU A 197 -23.13 4.24 -0.94
N ALA A 198 -23.49 3.18 -1.67
CA ALA A 198 -24.81 2.57 -1.57
C ALA A 198 -25.12 2.11 -0.13
N PHE A 199 -24.17 1.46 0.53
CA PHE A 199 -24.32 1.02 1.93
C PHE A 199 -24.37 2.19 2.92
N LYS A 200 -23.60 3.25 2.69
CA LYS A 200 -23.55 4.42 3.58
C LYS A 200 -24.84 5.25 3.56
N TYR A 201 -25.47 5.35 2.40
CA TYR A 201 -26.66 6.19 2.23
C TYR A 201 -27.99 5.43 2.28
N ALA A 202 -27.97 4.10 2.38
CA ALA A 202 -29.17 3.26 2.45
C ALA A 202 -29.97 3.39 3.76
N GLY A 203 -29.31 3.84 4.85
CA GLY A 203 -29.98 4.13 6.12
C GLY A 203 -30.27 2.91 7.00
N PHE A 204 -31.03 3.15 8.08
CA PHE A 204 -31.24 2.21 9.18
C PHE A 204 -31.86 0.88 8.77
N ARG A 205 -32.80 0.86 7.83
CA ARG A 205 -33.47 -0.40 7.39
C ARG A 205 -32.45 -1.40 6.84
N LEU A 206 -31.54 -0.97 6.00
CA LEU A 206 -30.50 -1.88 5.48
C LEU A 206 -29.61 -2.37 6.60
N TRP A 207 -29.19 -1.51 7.55
CA TRP A 207 -28.35 -1.92 8.67
C TRP A 207 -29.00 -2.96 9.54
N THR A 208 -30.32 -2.87 9.77
CA THR A 208 -31.10 -3.89 10.50
C THR A 208 -31.09 -5.23 9.77
N HIS A 209 -31.36 -5.24 8.47
CA HIS A 209 -31.33 -6.48 7.68
C HIS A 209 -29.93 -7.12 7.65
N LEU A 210 -28.87 -6.31 7.55
CA LEU A 210 -27.49 -6.80 7.61
C LEU A 210 -27.13 -7.34 9.00
N SER A 211 -27.56 -6.68 10.07
CA SER A 211 -27.35 -7.14 11.45
C SER A 211 -27.95 -8.53 11.67
N LEU A 212 -29.21 -8.74 11.24
CA LEU A 212 -29.87 -10.04 11.28
C LEU A 212 -29.14 -11.09 10.42
N PHE A 213 -28.77 -10.71 9.20
CA PHE A 213 -28.04 -11.60 8.29
C PHE A 213 -26.69 -12.03 8.86
N TYR A 214 -25.89 -11.10 9.39
CA TYR A 214 -24.57 -11.43 9.96
C TYR A 214 -24.69 -12.23 11.26
N THR A 215 -25.68 -11.95 12.10
CA THR A 215 -25.97 -12.76 13.28
C THR A 215 -26.30 -14.18 12.87
N PHE A 216 -27.16 -14.35 11.84
CA PHE A 216 -27.50 -15.68 11.31
C PHE A 216 -26.25 -16.42 10.79
N CYS A 217 -25.39 -15.72 10.02
CA CYS A 217 -24.14 -16.30 9.51
C CYS A 217 -23.23 -16.78 10.65
N LEU A 218 -23.10 -16.00 11.72
CA LEU A 218 -22.30 -16.36 12.89
C LEU A 218 -22.92 -17.54 13.66
N CYS A 219 -24.22 -17.51 13.92
CA CYS A 219 -24.90 -18.61 14.64
C CYS A 219 -24.83 -19.96 13.92
N HIS A 220 -24.83 -19.95 12.60
CA HIS A 220 -24.82 -21.18 11.79
C HIS A 220 -23.46 -21.49 11.17
N SER A 221 -22.44 -20.64 11.40
CA SER A 221 -21.11 -20.76 10.80
C SER A 221 -21.16 -20.95 9.27
N TYR A 222 -22.08 -20.23 8.61
CA TYR A 222 -22.40 -20.37 7.19
C TYR A 222 -22.53 -19.00 6.51
N VAL A 223 -22.03 -18.89 5.30
CA VAL A 223 -22.25 -17.74 4.40
C VAL A 223 -22.60 -18.21 2.99
N PRO A 224 -23.49 -17.50 2.24
CA PRO A 224 -23.87 -17.86 0.88
C PRO A 224 -22.73 -17.78 -0.13
N ASP A 225 -22.79 -18.55 -1.23
CA ASP A 225 -21.74 -18.62 -2.24
C ASP A 225 -21.44 -17.27 -2.89
N ASN A 226 -22.48 -16.50 -3.23
CA ASN A 226 -22.33 -15.16 -3.82
C ASN A 226 -21.63 -14.17 -2.87
N PHE A 227 -21.73 -14.36 -1.56
CA PHE A 227 -21.01 -13.57 -0.55
C PHE A 227 -19.51 -13.87 -0.55
N MET A 228 -19.12 -15.13 -0.83
CA MET A 228 -17.73 -15.59 -0.82
C MET A 228 -16.96 -15.29 -2.11
N SER A 229 -17.65 -14.85 -3.17
CA SER A 229 -17.04 -14.57 -4.46
C SER A 229 -16.10 -13.36 -4.42
N ILE A 230 -14.92 -13.47 -5.06
CA ILE A 230 -13.94 -12.38 -5.18
C ILE A 230 -13.45 -12.20 -6.61
N ASN A 231 -13.09 -10.98 -6.96
CA ASN A 231 -12.36 -10.68 -8.19
C ASN A 231 -10.89 -10.42 -7.88
N ILE A 232 -9.98 -11.07 -8.59
CA ILE A 232 -8.54 -10.84 -8.49
C ILE A 232 -8.10 -9.97 -9.66
N VAL A 233 -7.44 -8.86 -9.36
CA VAL A 233 -6.88 -7.94 -10.35
C VAL A 233 -5.36 -7.96 -10.23
N PRO A 234 -4.63 -8.40 -11.28
CA PRO A 234 -3.17 -8.32 -11.32
C PRO A 234 -2.70 -6.87 -11.42
N LEU A 235 -2.02 -6.35 -10.39
CA LEU A 235 -1.46 -4.99 -10.38
C LEU A 235 0.07 -5.01 -10.41
N VAL A 236 0.66 -4.20 -11.30
CA VAL A 236 2.11 -4.06 -11.45
C VAL A 236 2.76 -3.56 -10.16
N LYS A 237 3.78 -4.30 -9.65
CA LYS A 237 4.59 -3.90 -8.48
C LYS A 237 5.55 -2.77 -8.82
N ASN A 238 6.32 -2.95 -9.89
CA ASN A 238 7.32 -1.99 -10.37
C ASN A 238 7.04 -1.58 -11.81
N LYS A 239 6.58 -0.36 -12.00
CA LYS A 239 6.27 0.21 -13.33
C LYS A 239 7.49 0.41 -14.23
N CYS A 240 8.69 0.41 -13.66
CA CYS A 240 9.96 0.52 -14.39
C CYS A 240 10.61 -0.84 -14.63
N GLY A 241 10.06 -1.92 -14.05
CA GLY A 241 10.50 -3.30 -14.25
C GLY A 241 9.91 -3.92 -15.52
N ASP A 242 10.23 -5.18 -15.75
CA ASP A 242 9.67 -5.95 -16.86
C ASP A 242 8.17 -6.17 -16.62
N LEU A 243 7.36 -5.64 -17.53
CA LEU A 243 5.90 -5.78 -17.50
C LEU A 243 5.41 -7.12 -18.09
N THR A 244 6.31 -7.89 -18.69
CA THR A 244 6.00 -9.23 -19.22
C THR A 244 6.24 -10.34 -18.18
N ASP A 245 6.93 -10.03 -17.08
CA ASP A 245 7.19 -10.97 -15.97
C ASP A 245 6.00 -11.03 -15.01
N VAL A 246 5.40 -12.22 -14.83
CA VAL A 246 4.32 -12.50 -13.86
C VAL A 246 4.72 -12.14 -12.42
N ASN A 247 5.99 -12.27 -12.05
CA ASN A 247 6.47 -11.96 -10.70
C ASN A 247 6.45 -10.45 -10.39
N ASN A 248 6.38 -9.61 -11.42
CA ASN A 248 6.23 -8.16 -11.27
C ASN A 248 4.79 -7.72 -10.98
N TYR A 249 3.87 -8.67 -10.70
CA TYR A 249 2.48 -8.37 -10.38
C TYR A 249 2.09 -8.82 -8.97
N ARG A 250 1.09 -8.15 -8.40
CA ARG A 250 0.42 -8.51 -7.15
C ARG A 250 -1.02 -8.88 -7.45
N ALA A 251 -1.53 -9.92 -6.79
CA ALA A 251 -2.93 -10.31 -6.84
C ALA A 251 -3.75 -9.44 -5.87
N ILE A 252 -4.43 -8.41 -6.37
CA ILE A 252 -5.31 -7.60 -5.51
C ILE A 252 -6.72 -8.16 -5.53
N ALA A 253 -7.21 -8.58 -4.38
CA ALA A 253 -8.56 -9.11 -4.21
C ALA A 253 -9.58 -7.97 -4.04
N LEU A 254 -10.60 -7.95 -4.88
CA LEU A 254 -11.76 -7.08 -4.79
C LEU A 254 -12.92 -7.91 -4.23
N CYS A 255 -13.18 -7.76 -2.93
CA CYS A 255 -14.31 -8.38 -2.22
C CYS A 255 -15.54 -7.47 -2.27
N ASN A 256 -16.73 -8.05 -2.14
CA ASN A 256 -17.98 -7.32 -1.99
C ASN A 256 -17.94 -6.40 -0.76
N ILE A 257 -18.73 -5.35 -0.76
CA ILE A 257 -18.74 -4.36 0.34
C ILE A 257 -19.36 -4.95 1.62
N ASP A 258 -20.44 -5.70 1.49
CA ASP A 258 -21.08 -6.44 2.55
C ASP A 258 -20.11 -7.43 3.23
N THR A 259 -19.30 -8.13 2.43
CA THR A 259 -18.20 -8.97 2.91
C THR A 259 -17.21 -8.18 3.77
N LYS A 260 -16.80 -6.98 3.31
CA LYS A 260 -15.89 -6.11 4.08
C LYS A 260 -16.51 -5.58 5.36
N VAL A 261 -17.83 -5.38 5.40
CA VAL A 261 -18.55 -5.01 6.63
C VAL A 261 -18.45 -6.13 7.66
N LEU A 262 -18.71 -7.38 7.27
CA LEU A 262 -18.56 -8.53 8.16
C LEU A 262 -17.11 -8.73 8.60
N GLU A 263 -16.13 -8.65 7.67
CA GLU A 263 -14.69 -8.71 8.03
C GLU A 263 -14.33 -7.67 9.09
N LYS A 264 -14.93 -6.48 9.04
CA LYS A 264 -14.64 -5.41 9.98
C LYS A 264 -15.28 -5.66 11.36
N ILE A 265 -16.48 -6.22 11.41
CA ILE A 265 -17.14 -6.63 12.64
C ILE A 265 -16.34 -7.77 13.30
N VAL A 266 -15.99 -8.80 12.53
CA VAL A 266 -15.16 -9.91 13.00
C VAL A 266 -13.80 -9.41 13.49
N LEU A 267 -13.16 -8.47 12.77
CA LEU A 267 -11.88 -7.90 13.20
C LEU A 267 -11.98 -7.18 14.54
N ALA A 268 -13.05 -6.42 14.77
CA ALA A 268 -13.27 -5.74 16.05
C ALA A 268 -13.37 -6.77 17.18
N GLU A 269 -14.08 -7.85 16.98
CA GLU A 269 -14.27 -8.93 17.96
C GLU A 269 -12.95 -9.67 18.24
N VAL A 270 -12.28 -10.20 17.20
CA VAL A 270 -11.05 -11.00 17.39
C VAL A 270 -9.90 -10.21 17.99
N THR A 271 -9.87 -8.89 17.83
CA THR A 271 -8.83 -8.03 18.43
C THR A 271 -9.01 -7.84 19.95
N THR A 272 -10.16 -8.19 20.52
CA THR A 272 -10.38 -8.11 21.97
C THR A 272 -9.69 -9.23 22.74
N TYR A 273 -9.46 -10.38 22.11
CA TYR A 273 -8.94 -11.58 22.78
C TYR A 273 -7.43 -11.52 23.06
N HIS A 274 -6.65 -10.90 22.18
CA HIS A 274 -5.19 -10.83 22.38
C HIS A 274 -4.56 -9.55 21.85
N ALA A 275 -3.63 -9.01 22.64
CA ALA A 275 -2.69 -7.99 22.18
C ALA A 275 -1.74 -8.57 21.12
N CYS A 276 -1.43 -7.78 20.09
CA CYS A 276 -0.43 -8.16 19.11
C CYS A 276 0.98 -8.21 19.74
N ASP A 277 1.80 -9.19 19.33
CA ASP A 277 3.20 -9.32 19.71
C ASP A 277 3.98 -8.02 19.44
N ASP A 278 4.76 -7.56 20.41
CA ASP A 278 5.53 -6.31 20.32
C ASP A 278 6.70 -6.37 19.33
N HIS A 279 7.14 -7.57 18.93
CA HIS A 279 8.10 -7.76 17.85
C HIS A 279 7.49 -7.52 16.46
N GLN A 280 6.15 -7.57 16.30
CA GLN A 280 5.45 -7.21 15.08
C GLN A 280 5.02 -5.75 15.10
N PHE A 281 5.63 -4.94 14.23
CA PHE A 281 5.31 -3.52 14.06
C PHE A 281 4.29 -3.26 12.96
N GLY A 282 4.17 -4.18 11.98
CA GLY A 282 3.26 -4.03 10.86
C GLY A 282 1.78 -4.12 11.27
N PHE A 283 0.92 -3.37 10.55
CA PHE A 283 -0.54 -3.39 10.68
C PHE A 283 -1.10 -2.95 12.05
N LYS A 284 -0.28 -2.42 12.92
CA LYS A 284 -0.69 -1.86 14.21
C LYS A 284 -0.93 -0.36 14.15
N LYS A 285 -1.94 0.12 14.87
CA LYS A 285 -2.20 1.57 15.02
C LYS A 285 -0.99 2.22 15.70
N ASN A 286 -0.59 3.38 15.22
CA ASN A 286 0.55 4.17 15.69
C ASN A 286 1.94 3.53 15.49
N HIS A 287 2.05 2.35 14.92
CA HIS A 287 3.32 1.72 14.56
C HIS A 287 3.69 2.07 13.11
N SER A 288 4.75 2.82 12.93
CA SER A 288 5.25 3.20 11.60
C SER A 288 6.50 2.42 11.24
N THR A 289 6.79 2.33 9.94
CA THR A 289 8.06 1.81 9.43
C THR A 289 9.26 2.55 10.03
N THR A 290 9.14 3.87 10.23
CA THR A 290 10.16 4.71 10.88
C THR A 290 10.44 4.27 12.32
N LEU A 291 9.39 3.88 13.07
CA LEU A 291 9.52 3.40 14.44
C LEU A 291 10.26 2.06 14.49
N CYS A 292 9.89 1.12 13.64
CA CYS A 292 10.55 -0.19 13.53
C CYS A 292 12.03 -0.03 13.14
N THR A 293 12.31 0.77 12.11
CA THR A 293 13.69 1.05 11.67
C THR A 293 14.50 1.72 12.77
N ALA A 294 13.89 2.64 13.56
CA ALA A 294 14.55 3.27 14.70
C ALA A 294 14.93 2.25 15.78
N ALA A 295 14.01 1.33 16.14
CA ALA A 295 14.28 0.29 17.12
C ALA A 295 15.42 -0.61 16.66
N VAL A 296 15.45 -1.05 15.41
CA VAL A 296 16.56 -1.81 14.81
C VAL A 296 17.86 -1.02 14.89
N LYS A 297 17.89 0.25 14.43
CA LYS A 297 19.09 1.10 14.47
C LYS A 297 19.62 1.29 15.89
N GLN A 298 18.75 1.55 16.86
CA GLN A 298 19.16 1.77 18.26
C GLN A 298 19.66 0.49 18.92
N THR A 299 19.06 -0.67 18.60
CA THR A 299 19.60 -1.98 19.05
C THR A 299 21.00 -2.23 18.51
N ILE A 300 21.22 -1.96 17.22
CA ILE A 300 22.55 -2.10 16.61
C ILE A 300 23.55 -1.14 17.26
N ASP A 301 23.19 0.13 17.43
CA ASP A 301 24.05 1.16 18.02
C ASP A 301 24.40 0.85 19.49
N TYR A 302 23.43 0.28 20.24
CA TYR A 302 23.64 -0.17 21.62
C TYR A 302 24.79 -1.17 21.75
N TYR A 303 24.84 -2.17 20.89
CA TYR A 303 25.90 -3.21 20.89
C TYR A 303 27.21 -2.69 20.29
N ALA A 304 27.15 -1.99 19.16
CA ALA A 304 28.33 -1.48 18.47
C ALA A 304 29.15 -0.51 19.35
N ARG A 305 28.48 0.36 20.12
CA ARG A 305 29.15 1.27 21.09
C ARG A 305 29.75 0.55 22.30
N ARG A 306 29.27 -0.66 22.61
CA ARG A 306 29.79 -1.50 23.67
C ARG A 306 30.90 -2.44 23.22
N GLY A 307 31.40 -2.27 22.02
CA GLY A 307 32.52 -3.03 21.48
C GLY A 307 32.13 -4.40 20.91
N SER A 308 30.85 -4.63 20.61
CA SER A 308 30.38 -5.87 19.99
C SER A 308 30.07 -5.69 18.51
N HIS A 309 30.30 -6.73 17.71
CA HIS A 309 29.72 -6.82 16.38
C HIS A 309 28.20 -6.94 16.49
N VAL A 310 27.50 -6.57 15.43
CA VAL A 310 26.09 -6.92 15.24
C VAL A 310 25.91 -7.49 13.84
N PHE A 311 25.49 -8.73 13.79
CA PHE A 311 25.04 -9.38 12.58
C PHE A 311 23.55 -9.06 12.38
N VAL A 312 23.21 -8.58 11.21
CA VAL A 312 21.85 -8.21 10.83
C VAL A 312 21.45 -9.06 9.64
N CYS A 313 20.38 -9.82 9.74
CA CYS A 313 19.86 -10.62 8.64
C CYS A 313 18.46 -10.13 8.25
N PHE A 314 18.33 -9.62 7.02
CA PHE A 314 17.06 -9.18 6.43
C PHE A 314 16.43 -10.34 5.67
N ILE A 315 15.34 -10.87 6.17
CA ILE A 315 14.65 -12.03 5.62
C ILE A 315 13.58 -11.60 4.63
N ASP A 316 13.60 -12.15 3.41
CA ASP A 316 12.54 -12.02 2.40
C ASP A 316 11.82 -13.36 2.23
N TYR A 317 10.51 -13.36 2.24
CA TYR A 317 9.72 -14.57 2.01
C TYR A 317 9.18 -14.61 0.58
N SER A 318 9.10 -15.81 0.02
CA SER A 318 8.51 -16.06 -1.28
C SER A 318 6.98 -16.06 -1.18
N LYS A 319 6.32 -14.95 -1.58
CA LYS A 319 4.85 -14.86 -1.64
C LYS A 319 4.16 -15.20 -0.30
N ALA A 320 4.66 -14.65 0.81
CA ALA A 320 4.25 -15.00 2.18
C ALA A 320 2.72 -14.92 2.38
N PHE A 321 2.07 -13.84 1.95
CA PHE A 321 0.62 -13.68 2.06
C PHE A 321 -0.17 -14.70 1.23
N ASP A 322 0.37 -15.13 0.09
CA ASP A 322 -0.33 -16.00 -0.85
C ASP A 322 -0.19 -17.49 -0.48
N LYS A 323 0.78 -17.84 0.43
CA LYS A 323 1.05 -19.23 0.89
C LYS A 323 0.52 -19.53 2.29
N VAL A 324 -0.21 -18.62 2.91
CA VAL A 324 -0.74 -18.82 4.27
C VAL A 324 -1.69 -20.01 4.34
N ASN A 325 -1.44 -20.93 5.27
CA ASN A 325 -2.31 -22.07 5.55
C ASN A 325 -3.43 -21.66 6.51
N TYR A 326 -4.67 -21.68 6.04
CA TYR A 326 -5.84 -21.26 6.81
C TYR A 326 -6.05 -22.04 8.09
N TRP A 327 -5.88 -23.37 8.01
CA TRP A 327 -6.19 -24.26 9.10
C TRP A 327 -5.26 -24.04 10.30
N LYS A 328 -3.99 -23.75 10.04
CA LYS A 328 -3.02 -23.38 11.10
C LYS A 328 -3.41 -22.07 11.78
N ILE A 329 -3.92 -21.06 11.01
CA ILE A 329 -4.42 -19.82 11.61
C ILE A 329 -5.66 -20.11 12.47
N PHE A 330 -6.61 -20.88 11.95
CA PHE A 330 -7.85 -21.15 12.66
C PHE A 330 -7.59 -21.95 13.93
N GLY A 331 -6.67 -22.93 13.91
CA GLY A 331 -6.20 -23.60 15.12
C GLY A 331 -5.63 -22.62 16.14
N GLN A 332 -4.71 -21.72 15.72
CA GLN A 332 -4.16 -20.69 16.60
C GLN A 332 -5.23 -19.74 17.18
N LEU A 333 -6.30 -19.43 16.43
CA LEU A 333 -7.40 -18.61 16.94
C LEU A 333 -8.21 -19.36 18.01
N LEU A 334 -8.39 -20.68 17.87
CA LEU A 334 -9.01 -21.52 18.91
C LEU A 334 -8.13 -21.60 20.15
N ASP A 335 -6.82 -21.82 19.99
CA ASP A 335 -5.85 -21.82 21.09
C ASP A 335 -5.84 -20.47 21.84
N ASP A 336 -6.05 -19.38 21.12
CA ASP A 336 -6.19 -18.03 21.68
C ASP A 336 -7.57 -17.78 22.32
N SER A 337 -8.44 -18.80 22.43
CA SER A 337 -9.80 -18.72 22.99
C SER A 337 -10.73 -17.76 22.25
N VAL A 338 -10.47 -17.49 20.97
CA VAL A 338 -11.39 -16.73 20.12
C VAL A 338 -12.70 -17.51 19.99
N ASN A 339 -13.84 -16.80 20.04
CA ASN A 339 -15.16 -17.41 19.99
C ASN A 339 -15.27 -18.42 18.83
N SER A 340 -15.62 -19.67 19.17
CA SER A 340 -15.62 -20.80 18.23
C SER A 340 -16.56 -20.60 17.04
N TYR A 341 -17.69 -19.90 17.21
CA TYR A 341 -18.60 -19.56 16.11
C TYR A 341 -17.94 -18.66 15.06
N ILE A 342 -17.10 -17.71 15.49
CA ILE A 342 -16.34 -16.86 14.58
C ILE A 342 -15.31 -17.69 13.82
N VAL A 343 -14.58 -18.56 14.54
CA VAL A 343 -13.51 -19.36 13.90
C VAL A 343 -14.10 -20.36 12.92
N LEU A 344 -15.19 -21.03 13.27
CA LEU A 344 -15.91 -21.95 12.38
C LEU A 344 -16.49 -21.23 11.16
N LEU A 345 -17.05 -20.01 11.33
CA LEU A 345 -17.49 -19.19 10.21
C LEU A 345 -16.33 -18.87 9.27
N LEU A 346 -15.17 -18.46 9.80
CA LEU A 346 -13.99 -18.19 8.99
C LEU A 346 -13.49 -19.46 8.28
N ALA A 347 -13.49 -20.60 8.94
CA ALA A 347 -13.11 -21.88 8.35
C ALA A 347 -14.03 -22.26 7.17
N TYR A 348 -15.34 -22.13 7.35
CA TYR A 348 -16.30 -22.34 6.26
C TYR A 348 -16.07 -21.36 5.12
N TRP A 349 -16.01 -20.05 5.41
CA TRP A 349 -15.86 -18.99 4.42
C TRP A 349 -14.61 -19.14 3.58
N TYR A 350 -13.45 -19.33 4.22
CA TYR A 350 -12.17 -19.41 3.50
C TYR A 350 -12.03 -20.70 2.69
N SER A 351 -12.60 -21.82 3.15
CA SER A 351 -12.56 -23.10 2.41
C SER A 351 -13.50 -23.19 1.21
N HIS A 352 -14.55 -22.36 1.16
CA HIS A 352 -15.53 -22.34 0.05
C HIS A 352 -15.40 -21.12 -0.87
N GLN A 353 -14.33 -20.34 -0.71
CA GLN A 353 -14.13 -19.11 -1.46
C GLN A 353 -13.85 -19.36 -2.93
N GLN A 354 -14.56 -18.62 -3.80
CA GLN A 354 -14.39 -18.66 -5.25
C GLN A 354 -13.76 -17.36 -5.77
N ALA A 355 -12.75 -17.48 -6.62
CA ALA A 355 -12.07 -16.34 -7.24
C ALA A 355 -12.19 -16.36 -8.76
N SER A 356 -12.34 -15.20 -9.38
CA SER A 356 -12.21 -15.00 -10.82
C SER A 356 -11.19 -13.90 -11.08
N VAL A 357 -10.42 -14.01 -12.15
CA VAL A 357 -9.46 -12.98 -12.54
C VAL A 357 -10.11 -11.97 -13.47
N ILE A 358 -9.85 -10.69 -13.24
CA ILE A 358 -10.21 -9.60 -14.16
C ILE A 358 -8.93 -9.03 -14.77
N TRP A 359 -8.84 -9.10 -16.11
CA TRP A 359 -7.80 -8.45 -16.88
C TRP A 359 -8.42 -7.58 -17.96
N MET A 360 -8.20 -6.26 -17.84
CA MET A 360 -8.86 -5.26 -18.68
C MET A 360 -10.39 -5.40 -18.64
N ASN A 361 -11.03 -5.75 -19.75
CA ASN A 361 -12.48 -5.95 -19.86
C ASN A 361 -12.89 -7.42 -19.83
N THR A 362 -11.94 -8.33 -19.58
CA THR A 362 -12.16 -9.78 -19.63
C THR A 362 -12.17 -10.39 -18.24
N ARG A 363 -13.07 -11.35 -18.01
CA ARG A 363 -13.17 -12.13 -16.77
C ARG A 363 -12.91 -13.61 -17.06
N SER A 364 -12.14 -14.26 -16.20
CA SER A 364 -11.86 -15.71 -16.29
C SER A 364 -13.00 -16.55 -15.71
N SER A 365 -12.93 -17.87 -15.92
CA SER A 365 -13.68 -18.84 -15.11
C SER A 365 -13.32 -18.71 -13.64
N ALA A 366 -14.28 -19.09 -12.75
CA ALA A 366 -14.05 -19.15 -11.32
C ALA A 366 -13.17 -20.36 -10.95
N PHE A 367 -12.42 -20.21 -9.85
CA PHE A 367 -11.64 -21.29 -9.24
C PHE A 367 -11.64 -21.17 -7.72
N THR A 368 -11.53 -22.31 -7.04
CA THR A 368 -11.50 -22.38 -5.57
C THR A 368 -10.14 -21.90 -5.03
N VAL A 369 -10.16 -21.21 -3.89
CA VAL A 369 -8.98 -20.70 -3.18
C VAL A 369 -8.78 -21.53 -1.93
N GLY A 370 -7.68 -22.30 -1.86
CA GLY A 370 -7.38 -23.25 -0.76
C GLY A 370 -6.34 -22.73 0.24
N ASN A 371 -5.56 -21.70 -0.12
CA ASN A 371 -4.58 -21.09 0.77
C ASN A 371 -4.38 -19.60 0.45
N GLY A 372 -3.70 -18.88 1.31
CA GLY A 372 -3.34 -17.46 1.13
C GLY A 372 -4.37 -16.48 1.69
N THR A 373 -3.90 -15.37 2.21
CA THR A 373 -4.75 -14.26 2.67
C THR A 373 -5.02 -13.28 1.53
N LYS A 374 -6.23 -12.74 1.47
CA LYS A 374 -6.66 -11.81 0.42
C LYS A 374 -5.88 -10.50 0.48
N GLN A 375 -5.04 -10.20 -0.52
CA GLN A 375 -4.40 -8.90 -0.61
C GLN A 375 -5.46 -7.82 -0.92
N GLY A 376 -5.94 -7.12 0.12
CA GLY A 376 -7.04 -6.14 0.05
C GLY A 376 -8.24 -6.47 0.94
N GLY A 377 -8.28 -7.63 1.60
CA GLY A 377 -9.22 -7.95 2.68
C GLY A 377 -8.91 -7.18 3.96
N ILE A 378 -9.91 -6.93 4.78
CA ILE A 378 -9.77 -6.19 6.04
C ILE A 378 -9.14 -7.07 7.12
N LEU A 379 -9.48 -8.36 7.15
CA LEU A 379 -8.94 -9.34 8.10
C LEU A 379 -7.51 -9.79 7.76
N SER A 380 -7.10 -9.75 6.49
CA SER A 380 -5.85 -10.34 6.02
C SER A 380 -4.60 -9.85 6.76
N PRO A 381 -4.46 -8.55 7.10
CA PRO A 381 -3.31 -8.07 7.88
C PRO A 381 -3.25 -8.68 9.29
N TYR A 382 -4.39 -8.81 9.96
CA TYR A 382 -4.49 -9.41 11.28
C TYR A 382 -4.16 -10.91 11.24
N LEU A 383 -4.79 -11.64 10.31
CA LEU A 383 -4.56 -13.08 10.14
C LEU A 383 -3.08 -13.39 9.83
N PHE A 384 -2.44 -12.60 8.97
CA PHE A 384 -1.01 -12.77 8.69
C PHE A 384 -0.14 -12.51 9.91
N SER A 385 -0.43 -11.45 10.69
CA SER A 385 0.30 -11.16 11.93
C SER A 385 0.17 -12.28 12.96
N ARG A 386 -1.00 -12.91 13.02
CA ARG A 386 -1.23 -14.11 13.88
C ARG A 386 -0.44 -15.31 13.36
N TYR A 387 -0.45 -15.54 12.05
CA TYR A 387 0.24 -16.66 11.43
C TYR A 387 1.73 -16.71 11.75
N ILE A 388 2.43 -15.57 11.69
CA ILE A 388 3.86 -15.51 11.98
C ILE A 388 4.17 -15.34 13.47
N ARG A 389 3.16 -15.19 14.35
CA ARG A 389 3.37 -14.98 15.80
C ARG A 389 4.20 -16.09 16.44
N LEU A 390 3.91 -17.35 16.12
CA LEU A 390 4.65 -18.50 16.68
C LEU A 390 6.14 -18.43 16.32
N LEU A 391 6.47 -18.01 15.10
CA LEU A 391 7.84 -17.80 14.64
C LEU A 391 8.53 -16.70 15.47
N LEU A 392 7.89 -15.55 15.62
CA LEU A 392 8.43 -14.43 16.40
C LEU A 392 8.62 -14.81 17.86
N TYR A 393 7.63 -15.50 18.44
CA TYR A 393 7.70 -16.00 19.82
C TYR A 393 8.87 -16.97 20.03
N LYS A 394 9.02 -18.00 19.18
CA LYS A 394 10.13 -18.98 19.30
C LYS A 394 11.51 -18.33 19.21
N ILE A 395 11.65 -17.31 18.35
CA ILE A 395 12.89 -16.55 18.24
C ILE A 395 13.10 -15.69 19.50
N SER A 396 12.08 -14.98 19.98
CA SER A 396 12.24 -14.08 21.13
C SER A 396 12.55 -14.81 22.43
N VAL A 397 12.01 -16.01 22.65
CA VAL A 397 12.26 -16.80 23.88
C VAL A 397 13.54 -17.65 23.81
N SER A 398 14.21 -17.74 22.66
CA SER A 398 15.40 -18.58 22.46
C SER A 398 16.62 -18.17 23.30
N LYS A 399 16.60 -16.98 23.91
CA LYS A 399 17.72 -16.36 24.61
C LYS A 399 18.97 -16.16 23.74
N ILE A 400 18.86 -16.35 22.42
CA ILE A 400 19.92 -16.16 21.43
C ILE A 400 19.73 -14.79 20.76
N GLY A 401 20.83 -14.14 20.36
CA GLY A 401 20.80 -12.86 19.67
C GLY A 401 20.85 -11.65 20.60
N CYS A 402 20.38 -10.50 20.11
CA CYS A 402 20.43 -9.25 20.85
C CYS A 402 19.36 -9.19 21.95
N HIS A 403 19.77 -8.77 23.16
CA HIS A 403 18.88 -8.50 24.30
C HIS A 403 19.24 -7.14 24.91
N ILE A 404 18.24 -6.40 25.35
CA ILE A 404 18.41 -5.13 26.04
C ILE A 404 17.60 -5.20 27.34
N GLY A 405 18.22 -4.94 28.50
CA GLY A 405 17.54 -4.98 29.79
C GLY A 405 16.81 -6.30 30.09
N GLY A 406 17.34 -7.43 29.59
CA GLY A 406 16.72 -8.77 29.75
C GLY A 406 15.62 -9.13 28.74
N MET A 407 15.14 -8.17 27.95
CA MET A 407 14.13 -8.43 26.90
C MET A 407 14.78 -8.69 25.56
N ALA A 408 14.18 -9.60 24.77
CA ALA A 408 14.64 -9.92 23.43
C ALA A 408 14.48 -8.73 22.48
N ALA A 409 15.58 -8.36 21.83
CA ALA A 409 15.64 -7.42 20.72
C ALA A 409 16.33 -8.09 19.52
N ASN A 410 16.14 -9.39 19.40
CA ASN A 410 16.78 -10.27 18.43
C ASN A 410 15.97 -10.43 17.13
N VAL A 411 14.69 -10.07 17.14
CA VAL A 411 13.80 -10.12 15.99
C VAL A 411 12.90 -8.89 15.93
N PHE A 412 12.75 -8.33 14.72
CA PHE A 412 11.78 -7.25 14.42
C PHE A 412 11.06 -7.61 13.13
N ALA A 413 9.73 -7.50 13.14
CA ALA A 413 8.92 -7.77 11.98
C ALA A 413 8.06 -6.55 11.61
N TYR A 414 7.97 -6.25 10.32
CA TYR A 414 7.01 -5.31 9.77
C TYR A 414 6.24 -5.99 8.64
N ALA A 415 5.09 -6.57 8.97
CA ALA A 415 4.38 -7.51 8.11
C ALA A 415 5.26 -8.74 7.80
N ASP A 416 5.57 -8.96 6.52
CA ASP A 416 6.45 -10.03 6.03
C ASP A 416 7.94 -9.66 6.04
N ASP A 417 8.31 -8.40 6.22
CA ASP A 417 9.70 -7.96 6.35
C ASP A 417 10.22 -8.28 7.77
N VAL A 418 11.02 -9.33 7.92
CA VAL A 418 11.60 -9.77 9.21
C VAL A 418 13.09 -9.49 9.24
N VAL A 419 13.58 -8.97 10.38
CA VAL A 419 15.00 -8.72 10.63
C VAL A 419 15.44 -9.46 11.88
N LEU A 420 16.54 -10.20 11.80
CA LEU A 420 17.20 -10.86 12.91
C LEU A 420 18.45 -10.08 13.32
N LEU A 421 18.71 -9.99 14.62
CA LEU A 421 19.87 -9.31 15.20
C LEU A 421 20.61 -10.23 16.18
N ALA A 422 21.92 -10.42 15.98
CA ALA A 422 22.76 -11.17 16.90
C ALA A 422 24.13 -10.52 17.07
N PRO A 423 24.73 -10.56 18.31
CA PRO A 423 26.05 -10.02 18.56
C PRO A 423 27.17 -10.99 18.17
N SER A 424 26.86 -12.24 17.84
CA SER A 424 27.84 -13.28 17.46
C SER A 424 27.42 -13.98 16.17
N TRP A 425 28.41 -14.51 15.44
CA TRP A 425 28.19 -15.28 14.22
C TRP A 425 27.38 -16.54 14.49
N HIS A 426 27.75 -17.32 15.50
CA HIS A 426 27.04 -18.56 15.87
C HIS A 426 25.57 -18.23 16.25
N GLY A 427 25.36 -17.20 17.10
CA GLY A 427 24.01 -16.79 17.47
C GLY A 427 23.15 -16.39 16.28
N MET A 428 23.71 -15.76 15.24
CA MET A 428 22.96 -15.47 14.03
C MET A 428 22.62 -16.73 13.23
N GLN A 429 23.58 -17.67 13.12
CA GLN A 429 23.33 -18.94 12.42
C GLN A 429 22.27 -19.77 13.14
N ASP A 430 22.27 -19.77 14.47
CA ASP A 430 21.26 -20.46 15.29
C ASP A 430 19.86 -19.80 15.12
N LEU A 431 19.77 -18.44 15.12
CA LEU A 431 18.52 -17.74 14.84
C LEU A 431 17.98 -18.07 13.45
N ILE A 432 18.85 -18.17 12.44
CA ILE A 432 18.48 -18.58 11.08
C ILE A 432 17.97 -20.04 11.08
N ALA A 433 18.58 -20.93 11.86
CA ALA A 433 18.13 -22.32 11.99
C ALA A 433 16.75 -22.42 12.65
N ILE A 434 16.51 -21.66 13.74
CA ILE A 434 15.18 -21.58 14.39
C ILE A 434 14.15 -21.04 13.40
N LEU A 435 14.47 -19.94 12.71
CA LEU A 435 13.58 -19.33 11.72
C LEU A 435 13.21 -20.32 10.62
N THR A 436 14.19 -21.01 10.03
CA THR A 436 13.94 -21.99 8.95
C THR A 436 13.13 -23.19 9.43
N GLY A 437 13.34 -23.66 10.64
CA GLY A 437 12.52 -24.69 11.27
C GLY A 437 11.06 -24.24 11.43
N CYS A 438 10.85 -23.02 11.92
CA CYS A 438 9.50 -22.44 12.03
C CYS A 438 8.84 -22.22 10.66
N CYS A 439 9.60 -21.78 9.66
CA CYS A 439 9.10 -21.58 8.29
C CYS A 439 8.57 -22.89 7.70
N LYS A 440 9.27 -24.01 7.91
CA LYS A 440 8.79 -25.34 7.48
C LYS A 440 7.45 -25.71 8.14
N CYS A 441 7.32 -25.44 9.44
CA CYS A 441 6.07 -25.68 10.16
C CYS A 441 4.91 -24.77 9.68
N LEU A 442 5.22 -23.59 9.17
CA LEU A 442 4.25 -22.59 8.71
C LEU A 442 4.09 -22.56 7.17
N ASP A 443 4.58 -23.54 6.44
CA ASP A 443 4.54 -23.57 4.96
C ASP A 443 5.11 -22.30 4.30
N LEU A 444 6.00 -21.58 5.01
CA LEU A 444 6.68 -20.40 4.52
C LEU A 444 8.03 -20.75 3.92
N GLU A 445 8.39 -20.07 2.85
CA GLU A 445 9.65 -20.28 2.15
C GLU A 445 10.47 -18.99 2.12
N CYS A 446 11.70 -19.06 2.66
CA CYS A 446 12.66 -17.96 2.60
C CYS A 446 13.22 -17.82 1.18
N ASN A 447 13.21 -16.62 0.64
CA ASN A 447 13.87 -16.30 -0.61
C ASN A 447 15.35 -15.98 -0.37
N VAL A 448 16.22 -16.99 -0.47
CA VAL A 448 17.64 -16.83 -0.15
C VAL A 448 18.33 -15.79 -1.02
N ARG A 449 17.96 -15.66 -2.30
CA ARG A 449 18.57 -14.68 -3.22
C ARG A 449 18.29 -13.24 -2.80
N LYS A 450 17.11 -12.96 -2.22
CA LYS A 450 16.73 -11.63 -1.74
C LYS A 450 17.06 -11.41 -0.27
N THR A 451 17.17 -12.46 0.54
CA THR A 451 17.66 -12.41 1.91
C THR A 451 19.11 -11.94 1.91
N LYS A 452 19.43 -10.96 2.74
CA LYS A 452 20.76 -10.36 2.81
C LYS A 452 21.22 -10.27 4.26
N CYS A 453 22.51 -10.41 4.47
CA CYS A 453 23.14 -10.19 5.76
C CYS A 453 24.07 -8.98 5.73
N MET A 454 24.20 -8.31 6.87
CA MET A 454 25.10 -7.19 7.07
C MET A 454 25.84 -7.38 8.40
N VAL A 455 27.12 -7.02 8.44
CA VAL A 455 27.90 -6.99 9.67
C VAL A 455 28.19 -5.53 10.03
N VAL A 456 27.75 -5.11 11.19
CA VAL A 456 28.13 -3.83 11.78
C VAL A 456 29.28 -4.08 12.76
N ASN A 457 30.41 -3.43 12.50
CA ASN A 457 31.60 -3.56 13.36
C ASN A 457 31.48 -2.64 14.58
N PRO A 458 32.19 -2.99 15.69
CA PRO A 458 32.29 -2.12 16.86
C PRO A 458 32.80 -0.71 16.50
N ILE A 459 32.31 0.28 17.20
CA ILE A 459 32.73 1.68 17.02
C ILE A 459 34.02 1.97 17.79
N SER A 460 34.27 1.25 18.91
CA SER A 460 35.48 1.40 19.71
C SER A 460 36.67 0.65 19.08
N VAL A 461 37.82 1.33 18.95
CA VAL A 461 38.99 0.89 18.18
C VAL A 461 39.98 0.07 19.00
N ASP A 462 39.77 -0.09 20.32
CA ASP A 462 40.79 -0.64 21.24
C ASP A 462 40.94 -2.16 21.23
N LYS A 463 40.21 -2.87 20.37
CA LYS A 463 40.32 -4.33 20.25
C LYS A 463 40.56 -4.75 18.81
N THR A 464 41.52 -5.68 18.62
CA THR A 464 41.70 -6.37 17.32
C THR A 464 40.47 -7.21 17.04
N VAL A 465 39.60 -6.71 16.16
CA VAL A 465 38.30 -7.32 15.86
C VAL A 465 38.37 -7.99 14.50
N ARG A 466 37.94 -9.24 14.42
CA ARG A 466 37.80 -9.95 13.14
C ARG A 466 36.84 -9.22 12.24
N ARG A 467 37.24 -8.93 11.00
CA ARG A 467 36.43 -8.15 10.04
C ARG A 467 35.75 -9.00 8.96
N THR A 468 36.19 -10.27 8.81
CA THR A 468 35.66 -11.20 7.81
C THR A 468 35.08 -12.43 8.50
N PHE A 469 33.89 -12.81 8.06
CA PHE A 469 33.15 -13.94 8.61
C PHE A 469 32.70 -14.87 7.47
N PRO A 470 32.52 -16.17 7.73
CA PRO A 470 31.90 -17.09 6.78
C PRO A 470 30.48 -16.64 6.43
N CYS A 471 30.02 -16.95 5.22
CA CYS A 471 28.64 -16.69 4.85
C CYS A 471 27.68 -17.55 5.67
N PHE A 472 26.56 -16.99 6.04
CA PHE A 472 25.43 -17.74 6.59
C PHE A 472 24.74 -18.56 5.51
N SER A 473 24.05 -19.62 5.91
CA SER A 473 23.31 -20.46 4.96
C SER A 473 21.87 -20.73 5.40
N ILE A 474 20.97 -20.85 4.41
CA ILE A 474 19.61 -21.34 4.57
C ILE A 474 19.44 -22.54 3.64
N ASN A 475 19.09 -23.72 4.17
CA ASN A 475 18.93 -24.95 3.40
C ASN A 475 20.12 -25.26 2.46
N GLY A 476 21.35 -25.01 2.91
CA GLY A 476 22.58 -25.23 2.14
C GLY A 476 22.91 -24.13 1.11
N GLN A 477 22.07 -23.13 0.92
CA GLN A 477 22.33 -21.99 0.04
C GLN A 477 22.92 -20.82 0.83
N MET A 478 24.01 -20.25 0.34
CA MET A 478 24.72 -19.15 0.99
C MET A 478 23.95 -17.83 0.88
N ILE A 479 23.90 -17.08 1.99
CA ILE A 479 23.33 -15.73 2.06
C ILE A 479 24.43 -14.72 1.77
N GLU A 480 24.15 -13.77 0.90
CA GLU A 480 25.09 -12.71 0.53
C GLU A 480 25.24 -11.66 1.63
N PHE A 481 26.50 -11.26 1.93
CA PHE A 481 26.80 -10.10 2.75
C PHE A 481 26.77 -8.82 1.95
N VAL A 482 26.08 -7.80 2.51
CA VAL A 482 25.99 -6.47 1.90
C VAL A 482 26.48 -5.38 2.86
N THR A 483 27.02 -4.30 2.32
CA THR A 483 27.43 -3.12 3.09
C THR A 483 26.31 -2.10 3.28
N GLU A 484 25.28 -2.16 2.44
CA GLU A 484 24.11 -1.29 2.47
C GLU A 484 22.86 -2.10 2.12
N PHE A 485 21.76 -1.85 2.83
CA PHE A 485 20.48 -2.50 2.56
C PHE A 485 19.33 -1.51 2.73
N LYS A 486 18.38 -1.52 1.80
CA LYS A 486 17.17 -0.69 1.87
C LYS A 486 16.11 -1.42 2.70
N TYR A 487 16.04 -1.11 3.98
CA TYR A 487 15.06 -1.65 4.92
C TYR A 487 13.91 -0.67 5.13
N LEU A 488 12.67 -1.11 4.92
CA LEU A 488 11.45 -0.31 5.07
C LEU A 488 11.55 1.10 4.46
N GLY A 489 12.22 1.22 3.32
CA GLY A 489 12.37 2.49 2.60
C GLY A 489 13.53 3.39 3.04
N HIS A 490 14.25 3.04 4.11
CA HIS A 490 15.46 3.70 4.59
C HIS A 490 16.71 2.87 4.26
N ILE A 491 17.83 3.50 3.88
CA ILE A 491 19.07 2.76 3.61
C ILE A 491 19.86 2.65 4.91
N LEU A 492 20.02 1.41 5.39
CA LEU A 492 20.92 1.06 6.47
C LEU A 492 22.32 0.76 5.92
N SER A 493 23.35 1.25 6.58
CA SER A 493 24.74 1.05 6.21
C SER A 493 25.48 0.28 7.33
N ALA A 494 26.40 -0.61 6.96
CA ALA A 494 27.28 -1.31 7.90
C ALA A 494 28.16 -0.36 8.74
N LYS A 495 28.37 0.87 8.29
CA LYS A 495 29.06 1.93 9.04
C LYS A 495 28.16 2.71 9.99
N MET A 496 26.86 2.41 10.03
CA MET A 496 25.83 3.15 10.79
C MET A 496 25.76 4.64 10.44
N GLN A 497 26.19 5.02 9.24
CA GLN A 497 26.11 6.39 8.69
C GLN A 497 24.92 6.52 7.76
N ASP A 498 24.25 7.67 7.82
CA ASP A 498 23.02 7.95 7.05
C ASP A 498 23.31 8.66 5.71
N ASP A 499 24.57 8.82 5.33
CA ASP A 499 25.00 9.54 4.12
C ASP A 499 24.40 8.96 2.84
N CYS A 500 24.27 7.64 2.74
CA CYS A 500 23.67 6.94 1.61
C CYS A 500 22.17 7.25 1.50
N ASP A 501 21.45 7.27 2.64
CA ASP A 501 20.03 7.60 2.66
C ASP A 501 19.79 9.10 2.38
N ILE A 502 20.62 9.99 2.90
CA ILE A 502 20.59 11.41 2.58
C ILE A 502 20.80 11.62 1.07
N THR A 503 21.77 10.91 0.48
CA THR A 503 22.06 10.98 -0.97
C THR A 503 20.88 10.46 -1.79
N ARG A 504 20.20 9.38 -1.35
CA ARG A 504 18.95 8.89 -1.93
C ARG A 504 17.89 10.00 -1.96
N GLU A 505 17.71 10.69 -0.84
CA GLU A 505 16.70 11.74 -0.73
C GLU A 505 17.04 12.98 -1.58
N ILE A 506 18.33 13.34 -1.70
CA ILE A 506 18.79 14.37 -2.64
C ILE A 506 18.37 14.04 -4.07
N ARG A 507 18.56 12.79 -4.52
CA ARG A 507 18.12 12.34 -5.85
C ARG A 507 16.61 12.43 -6.02
N ASN A 508 15.85 12.04 -4.99
CA ASN A 508 14.40 12.13 -4.97
C ASN A 508 13.91 13.60 -5.04
N MET A 509 14.55 14.53 -4.34
CA MET A 509 14.22 15.95 -4.41
C MET A 509 14.38 16.49 -5.83
N TYR A 510 15.49 16.17 -6.52
CA TYR A 510 15.69 16.58 -7.91
C TYR A 510 14.63 15.96 -8.84
N ALA A 511 14.34 14.68 -8.70
CA ALA A 511 13.33 13.99 -9.52
C ALA A 511 11.94 14.62 -9.35
N ARG A 512 11.51 14.86 -8.09
CA ARG A 512 10.24 15.54 -7.78
C ARG A 512 10.21 16.96 -8.35
N THR A 513 11.29 17.74 -8.17
CA THR A 513 11.37 19.11 -8.70
C THR A 513 11.28 19.15 -10.21
N ASN A 514 11.99 18.25 -10.90
CA ASN A 514 11.94 18.20 -12.37
C ASN A 514 10.53 17.87 -12.87
N MET A 515 9.84 16.94 -12.23
CA MET A 515 8.43 16.62 -12.52
C MET A 515 7.53 17.83 -12.31
N LEU A 516 7.69 18.53 -11.17
CA LEU A 516 6.89 19.72 -10.85
C LEU A 516 7.12 20.86 -11.83
N VAL A 517 8.38 21.15 -12.17
CA VAL A 517 8.73 22.19 -13.15
C VAL A 517 8.14 21.86 -14.52
N GLN A 518 8.29 20.60 -14.98
CA GLN A 518 7.80 20.19 -16.29
C GLN A 518 6.28 20.33 -16.44
N ARG A 519 5.52 20.11 -15.36
CA ARG A 519 4.07 19.97 -15.43
C ARG A 519 3.29 21.17 -14.89
N PHE A 520 3.87 21.93 -13.96
CA PHE A 520 3.16 22.96 -13.21
C PHE A 520 3.84 24.33 -13.25
N ARG A 521 4.83 24.53 -14.15
CA ARG A 521 5.57 25.80 -14.25
C ARG A 521 4.65 27.01 -14.48
N LYS A 522 3.58 26.82 -15.26
CA LYS A 522 2.65 27.90 -15.65
C LYS A 522 1.53 28.16 -14.64
N CYS A 523 1.46 27.38 -13.55
CA CYS A 523 0.43 27.55 -12.52
C CYS A 523 0.66 28.84 -11.71
N SER A 524 -0.42 29.39 -11.13
CA SER A 524 -0.36 30.51 -10.19
C SER A 524 0.46 30.16 -8.94
N LEU A 525 0.98 31.18 -8.24
CA LEU A 525 1.80 31.00 -7.04
C LEU A 525 1.07 30.18 -5.95
N LYS A 526 -0.22 30.47 -5.72
CA LYS A 526 -1.05 29.73 -4.74
C LYS A 526 -1.13 28.23 -5.06
N VAL A 527 -1.39 27.89 -6.33
CA VAL A 527 -1.43 26.49 -6.80
C VAL A 527 -0.05 25.84 -6.69
N LYS A 528 1.02 26.53 -7.07
CA LYS A 528 2.40 26.02 -6.91
C LYS A 528 2.74 25.73 -5.47
N LEU A 529 2.39 26.60 -4.52
CA LEU A 529 2.62 26.38 -3.08
C LEU A 529 1.88 25.14 -2.57
N ALA A 530 0.60 24.96 -2.93
CA ALA A 530 -0.17 23.79 -2.55
C ALA A 530 0.45 22.49 -3.07
N ILE A 531 0.82 22.46 -4.37
CA ILE A 531 1.43 21.30 -5.01
C ILE A 531 2.83 21.03 -4.45
N PHE A 532 3.63 22.08 -4.20
CA PHE A 532 4.96 21.94 -3.62
C PHE A 532 4.91 21.30 -2.24
N LYS A 533 4.02 21.78 -1.35
CA LYS A 533 3.82 21.18 -0.03
C LYS A 533 3.39 19.73 -0.12
N ALA A 534 2.50 19.38 -1.04
CA ALA A 534 1.97 18.01 -1.18
C ALA A 534 2.92 17.01 -1.83
N TYR A 535 3.73 17.42 -2.81
CA TYR A 535 4.57 16.51 -3.60
C TYR A 535 6.06 16.60 -3.33
N PHE A 536 6.57 17.81 -3.01
CA PHE A 536 8.00 17.98 -2.76
C PHE A 536 8.35 17.74 -1.30
N MET A 537 7.55 18.26 -0.36
CA MET A 537 7.84 18.17 1.08
C MET A 537 7.50 16.82 1.72
N CYS A 538 7.17 15.80 0.92
CA CYS A 538 6.95 14.43 1.37
C CYS A 538 8.30 13.73 1.66
N PHE A 539 8.97 14.12 2.71
CA PHE A 539 10.21 13.49 3.15
C PHE A 539 9.93 12.21 3.93
N TYR A 540 10.67 11.15 3.60
CA TYR A 540 10.53 9.86 4.25
C TYR A 540 11.79 9.50 5.02
N GLY A 541 11.66 9.14 6.31
CA GLY A 541 12.75 8.64 7.13
C GLY A 541 13.78 9.67 7.58
N ILE A 542 13.61 10.97 7.28
CA ILE A 542 14.61 12.02 7.63
C ILE A 542 14.80 12.21 9.14
N SER A 543 13.84 11.79 9.97
CA SER A 543 13.96 11.75 11.43
C SER A 543 14.96 10.70 11.92
N LEU A 544 15.33 9.74 11.07
CA LEU A 544 16.29 8.67 11.37
C LEU A 544 17.74 9.04 11.06
N TRP A 545 18.01 10.23 10.54
CA TRP A 545 19.37 10.69 10.25
C TRP A 545 20.04 11.17 11.54
N TRP A 546 20.79 10.27 12.18
CA TRP A 546 21.45 10.51 13.45
C TRP A 546 22.96 10.67 13.30
N SER A 547 23.59 9.96 12.35
CA SER A 547 25.03 9.95 12.09
C SER A 547 25.28 10.21 10.60
N PHE A 548 25.94 11.33 10.28
CA PHE A 548 26.21 11.73 8.91
C PHE A 548 27.37 12.71 8.82
N ASN A 549 28.01 12.80 7.67
CA ASN A 549 29.03 13.78 7.39
C ASN A 549 28.41 15.18 7.20
N VAL A 550 29.03 16.18 7.78
CA VAL A 550 28.59 17.59 7.65
C VAL A 550 28.47 18.00 6.17
N SER A 551 29.42 17.57 5.34
CA SER A 551 29.41 17.86 3.89
C SER A 551 28.17 17.29 3.18
N THR A 552 27.73 16.09 3.55
CA THR A 552 26.52 15.47 2.97
C THR A 552 25.26 16.22 3.39
N MET A 553 25.16 16.62 4.65
CA MET A 553 24.05 17.42 5.13
C MET A 553 24.02 18.82 4.47
N LEU A 554 25.17 19.45 4.27
CA LEU A 554 25.24 20.72 3.53
C LEU A 554 24.77 20.56 2.07
N LYS A 555 25.12 19.45 1.39
CA LYS A 555 24.62 19.11 0.04
C LYS A 555 23.08 18.97 0.05
N PHE A 556 22.51 18.35 1.08
CA PHE A 556 21.04 18.24 1.22
C PHE A 556 20.38 19.62 1.33
N LYS A 557 20.88 20.48 2.24
CA LYS A 557 20.37 21.85 2.43
C LYS A 557 20.50 22.68 1.16
N TYR A 558 21.63 22.59 0.49
CA TYR A 558 21.85 23.27 -0.80
C TYR A 558 20.88 22.77 -1.87
N CYS A 559 20.69 21.47 -1.98
CA CYS A 559 19.74 20.87 -2.91
C CYS A 559 18.30 21.36 -2.64
N TYR A 560 17.88 21.39 -1.38
CA TYR A 560 16.56 21.88 -0.98
C TYR A 560 16.36 23.34 -1.44
N ASN A 561 17.30 24.23 -1.15
CA ASN A 561 17.24 25.63 -1.56
C ASN A 561 17.20 25.78 -3.09
N LYS A 562 18.04 25.01 -3.81
CA LYS A 562 18.07 25.00 -5.27
C LYS A 562 16.75 24.53 -5.88
N CYS A 563 16.13 23.51 -5.31
CA CYS A 563 14.85 22.98 -5.76
C CYS A 563 13.71 24.01 -5.59
N VAL A 564 13.66 24.71 -4.46
CA VAL A 564 12.69 25.79 -4.21
C VAL A 564 12.88 26.90 -5.24
N LYS A 565 14.08 27.43 -5.37
CA LYS A 565 14.37 28.50 -6.36
C LYS A 565 13.96 28.09 -7.78
N LYS A 566 14.34 26.87 -8.21
CA LYS A 566 14.05 26.34 -9.55
C LYS A 566 12.56 26.24 -9.83
N PHE A 567 11.76 25.74 -8.88
CA PHE A 567 10.33 25.54 -9.10
C PHE A 567 9.53 26.85 -9.10
N PHE A 568 9.90 27.78 -8.23
CA PHE A 568 9.22 29.08 -8.13
C PHE A 568 9.75 30.13 -9.11
N GLY A 569 10.85 29.87 -9.80
CA GLY A 569 11.37 30.73 -10.87
C GLY A 569 12.37 31.80 -10.42
N TYR A 570 12.95 31.65 -9.21
CA TYR A 570 14.01 32.52 -8.71
C TYR A 570 15.37 32.22 -9.37
N LYS A 571 16.23 33.23 -9.41
CA LYS A 571 17.59 33.10 -9.93
C LYS A 571 18.49 32.37 -8.92
N LYS A 572 19.62 31.85 -9.42
CA LYS A 572 20.62 31.14 -8.58
C LYS A 572 21.15 32.03 -7.44
N TYR A 573 21.31 33.28 -7.70
CA TYR A 573 21.91 34.27 -6.79
C TYR A 573 20.94 35.00 -5.88
N ASP A 574 19.62 34.82 -6.04
CA ASP A 574 18.64 35.40 -5.11
C ASP A 574 18.89 34.88 -3.69
N SER A 575 18.69 35.75 -2.69
CA SER A 575 18.84 35.33 -1.28
C SER A 575 17.88 34.20 -0.93
N ALA A 576 18.39 33.08 -0.43
CA ALA A 576 17.55 31.96 0.01
C ALA A 576 16.61 32.39 1.15
N THR A 577 17.10 33.19 2.11
CA THR A 577 16.30 33.70 3.22
C THR A 577 15.13 34.54 2.73
N ALA A 578 15.40 35.50 1.83
CA ALA A 578 14.34 36.34 1.25
C ALA A 578 13.27 35.49 0.52
N VAL A 579 13.69 34.51 -0.29
CA VAL A 579 12.79 33.59 -1.01
C VAL A 579 11.90 32.79 -0.04
N PHE A 580 12.46 32.25 1.05
CA PHE A 580 11.68 31.49 2.03
C PHE A 580 10.70 32.38 2.81
N MET A 581 11.10 33.62 3.12
CA MET A 581 10.21 34.59 3.78
C MET A 581 9.04 34.99 2.87
N GLU A 582 9.31 35.32 1.61
CA GLU A 582 8.30 35.67 0.60
C GLU A 582 7.32 34.52 0.36
N LEU A 583 7.81 33.30 0.17
CA LEU A 583 7.00 32.10 -0.09
C LEU A 583 6.33 31.54 1.15
N LYS A 584 6.68 32.01 2.36
CA LYS A 584 6.25 31.44 3.65
C LYS A 584 6.47 29.91 3.72
N LEU A 585 7.64 29.48 3.23
CA LEU A 585 8.05 28.08 3.26
C LEU A 585 9.09 27.85 4.38
N PRO A 586 9.07 26.69 5.05
CA PRO A 586 10.10 26.36 6.03
C PRO A 586 11.45 26.13 5.37
N THR A 587 12.52 26.48 6.07
CA THR A 587 13.90 26.15 5.65
C THR A 587 14.16 24.64 5.81
N ALA A 588 15.22 24.12 5.19
CA ALA A 588 15.63 22.72 5.37
C ALA A 588 15.88 22.38 6.86
N ASN A 589 16.44 23.31 7.64
CA ASN A 589 16.65 23.12 9.08
C ASN A 589 15.32 23.00 9.84
N THR A 590 14.36 23.88 9.54
CA THR A 590 13.02 23.83 10.14
C THR A 590 12.31 22.50 9.83
N VAL A 591 12.41 22.05 8.58
CA VAL A 591 11.83 20.76 8.16
C VAL A 591 12.45 19.60 8.96
N LEU A 592 13.78 19.53 9.01
CA LEU A 592 14.49 18.51 9.80
C LEU A 592 14.12 18.56 11.27
N HIS A 593 14.09 19.75 11.86
CA HIS A 593 13.71 19.94 13.27
C HIS A 593 12.28 19.44 13.55
N ASN A 594 11.32 19.84 12.73
CA ASN A 594 9.92 19.44 12.90
C ASN A 594 9.74 17.91 12.80
N HIS A 595 10.34 17.27 11.81
CA HIS A 595 10.29 15.81 11.68
C HIS A 595 10.93 15.09 12.87
N ARG A 596 12.08 15.58 13.36
CA ARG A 596 12.75 15.01 14.53
C ARG A 596 11.93 15.22 15.79
N SER A 597 11.35 16.41 16.01
CA SER A 597 10.53 16.71 17.17
C SER A 597 9.26 15.86 17.24
N LEU A 598 8.56 15.71 16.09
CA LEU A 598 7.39 14.84 16.01
C LEU A 598 7.76 13.38 16.26
N PHE A 599 8.88 12.90 15.70
CA PHE A 599 9.35 11.54 15.94
C PHE A 599 9.76 11.33 17.41
N LYS A 600 10.46 12.29 18.03
CA LYS A 600 10.81 12.25 19.46
C LYS A 600 9.56 12.15 20.34
N ALA A 601 8.52 12.92 20.05
CA ALA A 601 7.26 12.87 20.80
C ALA A 601 6.57 11.49 20.64
N CYS A 602 6.53 10.96 19.42
CA CYS A 602 6.00 9.61 19.16
C CYS A 602 6.81 8.53 19.91
N TRP A 603 8.14 8.59 19.84
CA TRP A 603 9.05 7.65 20.49
C TRP A 603 8.91 7.68 22.02
N LYS A 604 8.84 8.88 22.60
CA LYS A 604 8.73 9.07 24.04
C LYS A 604 7.44 8.48 24.63
N ASN A 605 6.33 8.60 23.91
CA ASN A 605 5.01 8.21 24.40
C ASN A 605 4.51 6.88 23.84
N HIS A 606 5.39 6.09 23.24
CA HIS A 606 4.98 4.86 22.59
C HIS A 606 4.76 3.72 23.58
N SER A 607 3.69 2.94 23.38
CA SER A 607 3.25 1.84 24.25
C SER A 607 3.93 0.48 23.97
N ASN A 608 4.67 0.34 22.86
CA ASN A 608 5.39 -0.90 22.56
C ASN A 608 6.50 -1.14 23.59
N SER A 609 6.52 -2.33 24.21
CA SER A 609 7.43 -2.67 25.31
C SER A 609 8.91 -2.62 24.90
N ILE A 610 9.25 -3.08 23.69
CA ILE A 610 10.62 -3.05 23.15
C ILE A 610 11.09 -1.61 22.97
N VAL A 611 10.23 -0.75 22.38
CA VAL A 611 10.55 0.68 22.20
C VAL A 611 10.74 1.38 23.53
N SER A 612 9.86 1.10 24.51
CA SER A 612 9.97 1.64 25.87
C SER A 612 11.25 1.24 26.55
N LEU A 613 11.60 -0.04 26.47
CA LEU A 613 12.82 -0.57 27.06
C LEU A 613 14.08 0.04 26.41
N ILE A 614 14.14 0.09 25.08
CA ILE A 614 15.27 0.71 24.37
C ILE A 614 15.42 2.16 24.80
N ARG A 615 14.33 2.90 24.92
CA ARG A 615 14.33 4.29 25.39
C ARG A 615 14.86 4.44 26.81
N ASP A 616 14.48 3.55 27.73
CA ASP A 616 14.73 3.69 29.16
C ASP A 616 16.15 3.19 29.52
N VAL A 617 16.61 2.11 28.87
CA VAL A 617 17.93 1.53 29.11
C VAL A 617 19.03 2.19 28.26
N TYR A 618 18.70 2.59 27.05
CA TYR A 618 19.63 3.23 26.14
C TYR A 618 19.21 4.67 25.84
N ARG A 619 19.86 5.61 26.52
CA ARG A 619 19.78 7.04 26.19
C ARG A 619 20.84 7.33 25.11
N PRO A 620 20.50 7.31 23.83
CA PRO A 620 21.45 7.74 22.81
C PRO A 620 21.82 9.20 23.09
N THR A 621 23.03 9.59 22.74
CA THR A 621 23.45 10.99 22.72
C THR A 621 22.33 11.86 22.16
N PRO A 622 22.01 13.00 22.78
CA PRO A 622 20.87 13.82 22.38
C PRO A 622 20.89 14.02 20.87
N LEU A 623 19.75 13.81 20.26
CA LEU A 623 19.50 14.23 18.87
C LEU A 623 19.71 15.75 18.84
N SER A 624 20.98 16.19 18.77
CA SER A 624 21.39 17.60 18.68
C SER A 624 20.91 18.24 17.37
#